data_3fbec5a4ed86ca330a43c3789956b05d
#
_entry.id   3fbec5a4ed86ca330a43c3789956b05d
#
_cell.length_a   1.000
_cell.length_b   1.000
_cell.length_c   1.000
_cell.angle_alpha   90.00
_cell.angle_beta   90.00
_cell.angle_gamma   90.00
#
_symmetry.space_group_name_H-M   'P 1'
#
loop_
_entity.id
_entity.type
_entity.pdbx_description
1 polymer ?
#
loop_
_entity_poly.entity_id
_entity_poly.type
_entity_poly.pdbx_seq_one_letter_code
_entity_poly.pdbx_strand_id
1 'polypeptide(L)'
;SLITTWFTASHGKVTTVAKAARRAGSPFAGGLDLFHRVEIAYVCSRKSAVHTLREVRLIESFDSVGTTNLFLCGYFAELVDLVTQPGCPAPEIFDLLNRACRHLSTNPASNRSLEFFENELCRLMGIEDFATCTLVAIETYCGRIPTSRKAAVDLLNPRSTP
;
A
#
# COMPACT_ATOMS: atom_id res chain seq x y z
N SER A 1 16.57 14.90 -1.34
CA SER A 1 15.14 14.81 -1.70
C SER A 1 14.67 13.37 -1.56
N LEU A 2 13.41 13.17 -1.20
CA LEU A 2 12.73 11.87 -1.16
C LEU A 2 11.53 11.95 -2.09
N ILE A 3 11.36 10.94 -2.94
CA ILE A 3 10.15 10.79 -3.77
C ILE A 3 9.26 9.76 -3.08
N THR A 4 8.00 10.11 -2.90
CA THR A 4 7.00 9.26 -2.23
C THR A 4 5.76 9.18 -3.07
N THR A 5 5.23 7.97 -3.25
CA THR A 5 3.90 7.75 -3.83
C THR A 5 2.90 7.55 -2.69
N TRP A 6 1.82 8.29 -2.77
CA TRP A 6 0.71 8.26 -1.83
C TRP A 6 -0.50 7.63 -2.50
N PHE A 7 -1.21 6.80 -1.80
CA PHE A 7 -2.55 6.40 -2.21
C PHE A 7 -3.56 7.16 -1.36
N THR A 8 -4.43 7.93 -2.03
CA THR A 8 -5.35 8.86 -1.37
C THR A 8 -6.80 8.53 -1.69
N ALA A 9 -7.70 8.80 -0.77
CA ALA A 9 -9.13 8.55 -0.96
C ALA A 9 -9.75 9.43 -2.06
N SER A 10 -9.29 10.67 -2.20
CA SER A 10 -9.93 11.69 -3.04
C SER A 10 -9.23 11.95 -4.38
N HIS A 11 -7.94 11.61 -4.50
CA HIS A 11 -7.13 11.92 -5.68
C HIS A 11 -6.44 10.67 -6.28
N GLY A 12 -6.72 9.46 -5.75
CA GLY A 12 -6.04 8.25 -6.18
C GLY A 12 -4.55 8.26 -5.85
N LYS A 13 -3.71 7.76 -6.74
CA LYS A 13 -2.25 7.81 -6.57
C LYS A 13 -1.71 9.20 -6.88
N VAL A 14 -0.89 9.70 -5.97
CA VAL A 14 -0.20 10.99 -6.07
C VAL A 14 1.28 10.78 -5.76
N THR A 15 2.16 11.25 -6.65
CA THR A 15 3.60 11.18 -6.41
C THR A 15 4.14 12.56 -6.08
N THR A 16 4.90 12.67 -4.99
CA THR A 16 5.47 13.93 -4.53
C THR A 16 6.96 13.83 -4.28
N VAL A 17 7.64 14.95 -4.37
CA VAL A 17 9.03 15.12 -3.92
C VAL A 17 9.07 15.97 -2.65
N ALA A 18 9.63 15.41 -1.59
CA ALA A 18 9.96 16.12 -0.36
C ALA A 18 11.40 16.61 -0.42
N LYS A 19 11.58 17.92 -0.62
CA LYS A 19 12.92 18.53 -0.62
C LYS A 19 13.46 18.62 0.80
N ALA A 20 14.73 18.30 0.98
CA ALA A 20 15.40 18.32 2.28
C ALA A 20 14.79 17.40 3.35
N ALA A 21 14.04 16.37 2.96
CA ALA A 21 13.34 15.45 3.88
C ALA A 21 14.23 14.79 4.95
N ARG A 22 15.51 14.60 4.63
CA ARG A 22 16.49 13.95 5.54
C ARG A 22 17.30 14.92 6.40
N ARG A 23 17.02 16.23 6.35
CA ARG A 23 17.71 17.20 7.20
C ARG A 23 17.14 17.18 8.61
N ALA A 24 18.00 17.42 9.60
CA ALA A 24 17.55 17.66 10.96
C ALA A 24 16.55 18.83 10.98
N GLY A 25 15.44 18.68 11.69
CA GLY A 25 14.36 19.67 11.72
C GLY A 25 13.50 19.74 10.45
N SER A 26 13.54 18.70 9.62
CA SER A 26 12.65 18.61 8.45
C SER A 26 11.18 18.71 8.85
N PRO A 27 10.34 19.50 8.13
CA PRO A 27 8.91 19.60 8.40
C PRO A 27 8.15 18.29 8.13
N PHE A 28 8.84 17.29 7.59
CA PHE A 28 8.29 15.99 7.26
C PHE A 28 8.66 14.89 8.27
N ALA A 29 9.30 15.25 9.39
CA ALA A 29 9.73 14.29 10.39
C ALA A 29 8.54 13.48 10.95
N GLY A 30 8.69 12.15 10.99
CA GLY A 30 7.66 11.22 11.50
C GLY A 30 6.48 10.95 10.58
N GLY A 31 6.34 11.69 9.45
CA GLY A 31 5.23 11.48 8.51
C GLY A 31 5.61 10.74 7.22
N LEU A 32 6.90 10.56 6.96
CA LEU A 32 7.40 9.91 5.73
C LEU A 32 7.78 8.44 5.93
N ASP A 33 7.17 7.79 6.89
CA ASP A 33 7.38 6.36 7.09
C ASP A 33 6.36 5.52 6.31
N LEU A 34 6.71 4.25 6.05
CA LEU A 34 5.88 3.36 5.26
C LEU A 34 4.58 3.02 5.98
N PHE A 35 3.49 2.96 5.21
CA PHE A 35 2.15 2.56 5.64
C PHE A 35 1.49 3.45 6.69
N HIS A 36 2.13 4.56 7.08
CA HIS A 36 1.49 5.55 7.92
C HIS A 36 0.30 6.19 7.19
N ARG A 37 -0.78 6.38 7.92
CA ARG A 37 -1.89 7.21 7.46
C ARG A 37 -1.60 8.66 7.81
N VAL A 38 -1.56 9.49 6.78
CA VAL A 38 -1.18 10.90 6.90
C VAL A 38 -2.14 11.79 6.13
N GLU A 39 -2.19 13.05 6.50
CA GLU A 39 -2.73 14.11 5.69
C GLU A 39 -1.57 14.85 5.03
N ILE A 40 -1.67 15.12 3.74
CA ILE A 40 -0.62 15.77 2.97
C ILE A 40 -1.13 17.05 2.31
N ALA A 41 -0.30 18.08 2.28
CA ALA A 41 -0.46 19.25 1.43
C ALA A 41 0.66 19.28 0.39
N TYR A 42 0.30 19.47 -0.88
CA TYR A 42 1.27 19.53 -1.96
C TYR A 42 0.88 20.57 -3.03
N VAL A 43 1.86 21.02 -3.77
CA VAL A 43 1.66 21.92 -4.92
C VAL A 43 1.77 21.11 -6.20
N CYS A 44 0.70 21.16 -7.01
CA CYS A 44 0.66 20.49 -8.30
C CYS A 44 1.71 21.06 -9.25
N SER A 45 2.50 20.18 -9.84
CA SER A 45 3.38 20.56 -10.95
C SER A 45 2.57 20.56 -12.24
N ARG A 46 2.77 21.59 -13.07
CA ARG A 46 2.19 21.68 -14.42
C ARG A 46 3.07 20.98 -15.48
N LYS A 47 4.30 20.64 -15.10
CA LYS A 47 5.31 20.12 -16.05
C LYS A 47 5.72 18.66 -15.76
N SER A 48 5.23 18.07 -14.69
CA SER A 48 5.66 16.76 -14.22
C SER A 48 4.53 16.06 -13.46
N ALA A 49 4.49 14.74 -13.54
CA ALA A 49 3.62 13.91 -12.70
C ALA A 49 4.08 13.87 -11.21
N VAL A 50 5.29 14.38 -10.92
CA VAL A 50 5.80 14.49 -9.55
C VAL A 50 5.52 15.89 -9.02
N HIS A 51 4.74 15.97 -7.96
CA HIS A 51 4.31 17.22 -7.32
C HIS A 51 5.28 17.61 -6.19
N THR A 52 5.17 18.81 -5.66
CA THR A 52 6.02 19.25 -4.53
C THR A 52 5.30 19.10 -3.22
N LEU A 53 5.77 18.23 -2.34
CA LEU A 53 5.25 18.07 -0.99
C LEU A 53 5.54 19.33 -0.17
N ARG A 54 4.56 19.80 0.57
CA ARG A 54 4.65 20.98 1.44
C ARG A 54 4.54 20.62 2.90
N GLU A 55 3.59 19.77 3.23
CA GLU A 55 3.29 19.40 4.61
C GLU A 55 2.86 17.94 4.69
N VAL A 56 3.20 17.31 5.81
CA VAL A 56 2.73 15.98 6.19
C VAL A 56 2.31 16.03 7.64
N ARG A 57 1.08 15.61 7.92
CA ARG A 57 0.56 15.48 9.26
C ARG A 57 0.21 14.02 9.54
N LEU A 58 0.87 13.42 10.52
CA LEU A 58 0.59 12.05 10.93
C LEU A 58 -0.82 11.97 11.54
N ILE A 59 -1.64 11.05 11.03
CA ILE A 59 -2.98 10.73 11.54
C ILE A 59 -2.92 9.43 12.35
N GLU A 60 -2.25 8.42 11.82
CA GLU A 60 -2.16 7.10 12.44
C GLU A 60 -0.83 6.46 12.05
N SER A 61 -0.06 6.06 13.05
CA SER A 61 1.19 5.35 12.82
C SER A 61 0.92 3.87 12.54
N PHE A 62 1.73 3.29 11.64
CA PHE A 62 1.79 1.86 11.47
C PHE A 62 2.99 1.34 12.26
N ASP A 63 2.71 0.83 13.44
CA ASP A 63 3.71 0.18 14.29
C ASP A 63 3.66 -1.32 13.99
N SER A 64 4.61 -1.79 13.18
CA SER A 64 4.66 -3.18 12.78
C SER A 64 4.86 -4.11 13.96
N VAL A 65 3.97 -5.09 14.12
CA VAL A 65 4.07 -6.16 15.13
C VAL A 65 5.16 -7.19 14.78
N GLY A 66 5.77 -7.06 13.61
CA GLY A 66 6.84 -7.94 13.16
C GLY A 66 7.12 -7.87 11.66
N THR A 67 8.21 -8.50 11.26
CA THR A 67 8.67 -8.51 9.87
C THR A 67 7.62 -9.06 8.91
N THR A 68 6.92 -10.12 9.28
CA THR A 68 5.87 -10.74 8.44
C THR A 68 4.74 -9.75 8.15
N ASN A 69 4.29 -8.98 9.14
CA ASN A 69 3.28 -7.94 8.97
C ASN A 69 3.73 -6.85 8.00
N LEU A 70 4.98 -6.42 8.13
CA LEU A 70 5.57 -5.42 7.24
C LEU A 70 5.60 -5.90 5.79
N PHE A 71 6.04 -7.13 5.55
CA PHE A 71 6.07 -7.73 4.21
C PHE A 71 4.67 -7.90 3.62
N LEU A 72 3.70 -8.29 4.44
CA LEU A 72 2.32 -8.43 4.00
C LEU A 72 1.69 -7.08 3.63
N CYS A 73 1.91 -6.02 4.42
CA CYS A 73 1.51 -4.67 4.05
C CYS A 73 2.19 -4.18 2.76
N GLY A 74 3.47 -4.49 2.59
CA GLY A 74 4.21 -4.19 1.36
C GLY A 74 3.59 -4.83 0.14
N TYR A 75 3.21 -6.09 0.25
CA TYR A 75 2.50 -6.80 -0.82
C TYR A 75 1.14 -6.18 -1.13
N PHE A 76 0.34 -5.85 -0.12
CA PHE A 76 -0.96 -5.19 -0.32
C PHE A 76 -0.82 -3.84 -1.01
N ALA A 77 0.17 -3.05 -0.59
CA ALA A 77 0.46 -1.75 -1.22
C ALA A 77 0.90 -1.92 -2.69
N GLU A 78 1.71 -2.92 -3.01
CA GLU A 78 2.13 -3.22 -4.38
C GLU A 78 0.94 -3.67 -5.26
N LEU A 79 0.03 -4.50 -4.71
CA LEU A 79 -1.21 -4.86 -5.42
C LEU A 79 -2.06 -3.63 -5.73
N VAL A 80 -2.29 -2.78 -4.74
CA VAL A 80 -3.05 -1.54 -4.93
C VAL A 80 -2.39 -0.65 -5.96
N ASP A 81 -1.06 -0.55 -5.94
CA ASP A 81 -0.31 0.21 -6.94
C ASP A 81 -0.51 -0.33 -8.36
N LEU A 82 -0.56 -1.65 -8.52
CA LEU A 82 -0.79 -2.28 -9.83
C LEU A 82 -2.20 -2.08 -10.37
N VAL A 83 -3.22 -2.16 -9.54
CA VAL A 83 -4.63 -2.10 -9.98
C VAL A 83 -5.19 -0.69 -10.08
N THR A 84 -4.49 0.32 -9.55
CA THR A 84 -4.98 1.70 -9.54
C THR A 84 -4.19 2.58 -10.51
N GLN A 85 -4.83 3.65 -11.00
CA GLN A 85 -4.22 4.60 -11.91
C GLN A 85 -3.92 5.93 -11.20
N PRO A 86 -2.84 6.64 -11.59
CA PRO A 86 -2.55 7.98 -11.08
C PRO A 86 -3.73 8.94 -11.31
N GLY A 87 -4.07 9.71 -10.28
CA GLY A 87 -5.12 10.72 -10.36
C GLY A 87 -6.55 10.17 -10.45
N CYS A 88 -6.74 8.85 -10.36
CA CYS A 88 -8.06 8.21 -10.37
C CYS A 88 -8.44 7.79 -8.95
N PRO A 89 -9.43 8.45 -8.31
CA PRO A 89 -9.90 8.07 -6.99
C PRO A 89 -10.49 6.65 -6.96
N ALA A 90 -10.16 5.89 -5.93
CA ALA A 90 -10.72 4.58 -5.66
C ALA A 90 -10.95 4.44 -4.13
N PRO A 91 -11.99 5.09 -3.60
CA PRO A 91 -12.19 5.21 -2.15
C PRO A 91 -12.43 3.87 -1.46
N GLU A 92 -13.07 2.90 -2.11
CA GLU A 92 -13.27 1.58 -1.54
C GLU A 92 -11.95 0.78 -1.43
N ILE A 93 -11.07 0.90 -2.41
CA ILE A 93 -9.73 0.27 -2.37
C ILE A 93 -8.86 0.98 -1.32
N PHE A 94 -8.97 2.30 -1.19
CA PHE A 94 -8.30 3.05 -0.13
C PHE A 94 -8.75 2.57 1.26
N ASP A 95 -10.06 2.40 1.47
CA ASP A 95 -10.60 1.89 2.72
C ASP A 95 -10.14 0.46 3.01
N LEU A 96 -10.13 -0.41 2.01
CA LEU A 96 -9.62 -1.78 2.13
C LEU A 96 -8.17 -1.80 2.60
N LEU A 97 -7.27 -1.04 1.94
CA LEU A 97 -5.86 -0.95 2.33
C LEU A 97 -5.68 -0.38 3.73
N ASN A 98 -6.42 0.68 4.06
CA ASN A 98 -6.36 1.31 5.39
C ASN A 98 -6.81 0.34 6.50
N ARG A 99 -7.89 -0.41 6.31
CA ARG A 99 -8.35 -1.44 7.25
C ARG A 99 -7.35 -2.58 7.40
N ALA A 100 -6.74 -3.02 6.29
CA ALA A 100 -5.73 -4.06 6.31
C ALA A 100 -4.48 -3.63 7.09
N CYS A 101 -3.94 -2.44 6.85
CA CYS A 101 -2.81 -1.90 7.60
C CYS A 101 -3.14 -1.75 9.09
N ARG A 102 -4.32 -1.23 9.43
CA ARG A 102 -4.78 -1.09 10.81
C ARG A 102 -4.91 -2.46 11.50
N HIS A 103 -5.46 -3.46 10.83
CA HIS A 103 -5.54 -4.82 11.36
C HIS A 103 -4.15 -5.39 11.65
N LEU A 104 -3.21 -5.23 10.71
CA LEU A 104 -1.84 -5.73 10.83
C LEU A 104 -0.97 -4.92 11.81
N SER A 105 -1.39 -3.75 12.23
CA SER A 105 -0.69 -3.00 13.30
C SER A 105 -0.94 -3.59 14.69
N THR A 106 -2.03 -4.34 14.87
CA THR A 106 -2.45 -4.88 16.18
C THR A 106 -2.59 -6.40 16.21
N ASN A 107 -2.61 -7.06 15.05
CA ASN A 107 -2.80 -8.51 14.95
C ASN A 107 -1.66 -9.14 14.13
N PRO A 108 -1.28 -10.40 14.42
CA PRO A 108 -0.31 -11.10 13.60
C PRO A 108 -0.83 -11.34 12.18
N ALA A 109 0.07 -11.25 11.21
CA ALA A 109 -0.22 -11.63 9.84
C ALA A 109 -0.57 -13.13 9.74
N SER A 110 -1.49 -13.46 8.84
CA SER A 110 -1.96 -14.84 8.62
C SER A 110 -2.31 -15.08 7.16
N ASN A 111 -2.36 -16.36 6.76
CA ASN A 111 -2.86 -16.73 5.43
C ASN A 111 -4.30 -16.23 5.22
N ARG A 112 -5.13 -16.21 6.26
CA ARG A 112 -6.48 -15.68 6.20
C ARG A 112 -6.50 -14.18 5.89
N SER A 113 -5.58 -13.40 6.46
CA SER A 113 -5.46 -11.97 6.16
C SER A 113 -5.05 -11.74 4.70
N LEU A 114 -4.13 -12.56 4.19
CA LEU A 114 -3.69 -12.53 2.80
C LEU A 114 -4.86 -12.82 1.84
N GLU A 115 -5.52 -13.97 2.01
CA GLU A 115 -6.63 -14.42 1.17
C GLU A 115 -7.81 -13.44 1.21
N PHE A 116 -8.15 -12.94 2.39
CA PHE A 116 -9.21 -11.95 2.53
C PHE A 116 -8.94 -10.69 1.72
N PHE A 117 -7.71 -10.16 1.79
CA PHE A 117 -7.36 -8.95 1.05
C PHE A 117 -7.41 -9.19 -0.47
N GLU A 118 -6.84 -10.30 -0.95
CA GLU A 118 -6.84 -10.65 -2.37
C GLU A 118 -8.27 -10.80 -2.91
N ASN A 119 -9.12 -11.54 -2.19
CA ASN A 119 -10.51 -11.77 -2.58
C ASN A 119 -11.32 -10.48 -2.61
N GLU A 120 -11.19 -9.66 -1.56
CA GLU A 120 -11.93 -8.41 -1.46
C GLU A 120 -11.47 -7.40 -2.52
N LEU A 121 -10.17 -7.36 -2.84
CA LEU A 121 -9.66 -6.54 -3.94
C LEU A 121 -10.23 -6.98 -5.29
N CYS A 122 -10.26 -8.29 -5.58
CA CYS A 122 -10.88 -8.83 -6.80
C CYS A 122 -12.37 -8.45 -6.89
N ARG A 123 -13.09 -8.54 -5.77
CA ARG A 123 -14.49 -8.15 -5.71
C ARG A 123 -14.69 -6.66 -6.04
N LEU A 124 -13.89 -5.78 -5.44
CA LEU A 124 -13.94 -4.33 -5.68
C LEU A 124 -13.55 -3.95 -7.12
N MET A 125 -12.66 -4.73 -7.72
CA MET A 125 -12.24 -4.55 -9.11
C MET A 125 -13.24 -5.13 -10.13
N GLY A 126 -14.24 -5.90 -9.67
CA GLY A 126 -15.18 -6.58 -10.56
C GLY A 126 -14.57 -7.68 -11.40
N ILE A 127 -13.43 -8.25 -10.95
CA ILE A 127 -12.71 -9.35 -11.61
C ILE A 127 -12.91 -10.69 -10.88
N GLU A 128 -13.80 -10.72 -9.91
CA GLU A 128 -14.17 -11.91 -9.17
C GLU A 128 -14.82 -12.92 -10.13
N ASP A 129 -14.23 -14.11 -10.22
CA ASP A 129 -14.77 -15.22 -10.97
C ASP A 129 -14.81 -16.45 -10.06
N PHE A 130 -16.01 -16.93 -9.74
CA PHE A 130 -16.22 -18.09 -8.90
C PHE A 130 -15.67 -19.40 -9.47
N ALA A 131 -15.38 -19.43 -10.78
CA ALA A 131 -14.78 -20.58 -11.46
C ALA A 131 -13.24 -20.52 -11.48
N THR A 132 -12.65 -19.36 -11.15
CA THR A 132 -11.22 -19.11 -11.29
C THR A 132 -10.59 -18.75 -9.94
N CYS A 133 -9.40 -19.30 -9.68
CA CYS A 133 -8.62 -18.93 -8.49
C CYS A 133 -8.30 -17.42 -8.50
N THR A 134 -8.44 -16.78 -7.35
CA THR A 134 -8.18 -15.35 -7.14
C THR A 134 -6.84 -14.89 -7.70
N LEU A 135 -5.77 -15.69 -7.53
CA LEU A 135 -4.46 -15.38 -8.08
C LEU A 135 -4.44 -15.33 -9.60
N VAL A 136 -5.15 -16.26 -10.25
CA VAL A 136 -5.25 -16.28 -11.74
C VAL A 136 -6.02 -15.05 -12.21
N ALA A 137 -7.07 -14.64 -11.51
CA ALA A 137 -7.80 -13.41 -11.83
C ALA A 137 -6.91 -12.16 -11.70
N ILE A 138 -6.14 -12.06 -10.64
CA ILE A 138 -5.17 -10.97 -10.42
C ILE A 138 -4.10 -10.98 -11.53
N GLU A 139 -3.50 -12.12 -11.81
CA GLU A 139 -2.45 -12.26 -12.83
C GLU A 139 -2.96 -11.88 -14.21
N THR A 140 -4.16 -12.36 -14.57
CA THR A 140 -4.80 -12.03 -15.84
C THR A 140 -5.08 -10.53 -15.97
N TYR A 141 -5.57 -9.90 -14.92
CA TYR A 141 -5.87 -8.47 -14.93
C TYR A 141 -4.62 -7.60 -14.90
N CYS A 142 -3.65 -7.91 -14.04
CA CYS A 142 -2.44 -7.11 -13.84
C CYS A 142 -1.30 -7.46 -14.80
N GLY A 143 -1.39 -8.58 -15.51
CA GLY A 143 -0.32 -9.14 -16.35
C GLY A 143 0.80 -9.82 -15.57
N ARG A 144 0.79 -9.73 -14.25
CA ARG A 144 1.77 -10.37 -13.33
C ARG A 144 1.24 -10.45 -11.90
N ILE A 145 1.83 -11.33 -11.11
CA ILE A 145 1.73 -11.31 -9.67
C ILE A 145 2.93 -10.53 -9.10
N PRO A 146 2.73 -9.64 -8.10
CA PRO A 146 3.84 -8.97 -7.41
C PRO A 146 4.85 -9.96 -6.84
N THR A 147 6.13 -9.68 -7.02
CA THR A 147 7.21 -10.53 -6.48
C THR A 147 7.23 -10.54 -4.95
N SER A 148 6.78 -9.47 -4.31
CA SER A 148 6.61 -9.35 -2.86
C SER A 148 5.65 -10.39 -2.25
N ARG A 149 4.71 -10.92 -3.05
CA ARG A 149 3.81 -11.99 -2.60
C ARG A 149 4.56 -13.22 -2.12
N LYS A 150 5.56 -13.65 -2.91
CA LYS A 150 6.35 -14.84 -2.55
C LYS A 150 7.03 -14.65 -1.20
N ALA A 151 7.65 -13.50 -0.97
CA ALA A 151 8.30 -13.20 0.30
C ALA A 151 7.32 -13.19 1.47
N ALA A 152 6.13 -12.60 1.30
CA ALA A 152 5.08 -12.60 2.31
C ALA A 152 4.59 -14.02 2.63
N VAL A 153 4.33 -14.84 1.60
CA VAL A 153 3.87 -16.24 1.78
C VAL A 153 4.94 -17.09 2.45
N ASP A 154 6.21 -16.94 2.07
CA ASP A 154 7.32 -17.70 2.69
C ASP A 154 7.45 -17.37 4.19
N LEU A 155 7.20 -16.12 4.59
CA LEU A 155 7.20 -15.71 5.99
C LEU A 155 5.95 -16.15 6.76
N LEU A 156 4.80 -16.24 6.10
CA LEU A 156 3.57 -16.77 6.69
C LEU A 156 3.65 -18.27 6.93
N ASN A 157 4.39 -19.00 6.10
CA ASN A 157 4.53 -20.45 6.14
C ASN A 157 6.03 -20.82 6.20
N PRO A 158 6.72 -20.50 7.31
CA PRO A 158 8.12 -20.87 7.45
C PRO A 158 8.25 -22.39 7.32
N ARG A 159 9.05 -22.84 6.35
CA ARG A 159 9.35 -24.26 6.20
C ARG A 159 9.98 -24.71 7.51
N SER A 160 9.41 -25.73 8.14
CA SER A 160 10.05 -26.42 9.24
C SER A 160 11.39 -26.93 8.71
N THR A 161 12.48 -26.29 9.09
CA THR A 161 13.82 -26.83 8.82
C THR A 161 13.93 -28.10 9.62
N PRO A 162 14.31 -29.25 9.02
CA PRO A 162 14.48 -30.51 9.74
C PRO A 162 15.58 -30.43 10.78
#